data_016ff6cfa4d57155231e5f2c96acd15b
#
_entry.id   016ff6cfa4d57155231e5f2c96acd15b
#
_cell.length_a   1.000
_cell.length_b   1.000
_cell.length_c   1.000
_cell.angle_alpha   90.00
_cell.angle_beta   90.00
_cell.angle_gamma   90.00
#
_symmetry.space_group_name_H-M   'P 1'
#
loop_
_entity.id
_entity.type
_entity.pdbx_description
1 polymer ?
#
loop_
_entity_poly.entity_id
_entity_poly.type
_entity_poly.pdbx_seq_one_letter_code
_entity_poly.pdbx_strand_id
1 'polypeptide(L)'
;MNFFNQPTEEAVRCILGTANLNSSDLTPEHMKHFFGTGTKEDLDGVVGLELFNTIGLLRSLAVVSSRRKAGLGSRLVAHAEDYARNHGIKSLYLLTETAEVFFTHLGYRRISRNEAPSAILGTKEFSEICPVSSAFMAKYL
;
A
#
# COMPACT_ATOMS: atom_id res chain seq x y z
N MET A 1 16.65 -7.18 -8.66
CA MET A 1 15.16 -7.07 -8.57
C MET A 1 14.76 -5.68 -8.98
N ASN A 2 13.93 -5.57 -9.99
CA ASN A 2 13.53 -4.29 -10.55
C ASN A 2 12.10 -3.96 -10.18
N PHE A 3 11.92 -2.76 -9.64
CA PHE A 3 10.59 -2.22 -9.41
C PHE A 3 10.27 -1.23 -10.52
N PHE A 4 9.03 -1.21 -10.95
CA PHE A 4 8.59 -0.29 -12.00
C PHE A 4 7.30 0.40 -11.59
N ASN A 5 7.07 1.58 -12.17
CA ASN A 5 5.88 2.38 -11.92
C ASN A 5 4.76 1.98 -12.88
N GLN A 6 3.54 2.23 -12.47
CA GLN A 6 2.35 2.09 -13.31
C GLN A 6 2.17 0.68 -13.90
N PRO A 7 2.05 -0.35 -13.04
CA PRO A 7 1.60 -1.65 -13.54
C PRO A 7 0.21 -1.50 -14.14
N THR A 8 -0.23 -2.47 -14.94
CA THR A 8 -1.57 -2.42 -15.50
C THR A 8 -2.62 -2.62 -14.41
N GLU A 9 -3.76 -1.95 -14.54
CA GLU A 9 -4.86 -2.10 -13.59
C GLU A 9 -5.31 -3.56 -13.50
N GLU A 10 -5.38 -4.25 -14.64
CA GLU A 10 -5.77 -5.65 -14.67
C GLU A 10 -4.83 -6.54 -13.88
N ALA A 11 -3.51 -6.36 -14.06
CA ALA A 11 -2.51 -7.14 -13.33
C ALA A 11 -2.57 -6.86 -11.83
N VAL A 12 -2.80 -5.60 -11.45
CA VAL A 12 -2.96 -5.24 -10.04
C VAL A 12 -4.19 -5.91 -9.44
N ARG A 13 -5.32 -5.85 -10.10
CA ARG A 13 -6.54 -6.50 -9.61
C ARG A 13 -6.35 -8.01 -9.48
N CYS A 14 -5.62 -8.62 -10.42
CA CYS A 14 -5.35 -10.05 -10.38
C CYS A 14 -4.56 -10.43 -9.13
N ILE A 15 -3.44 -9.76 -8.88
CA ILE A 15 -2.60 -10.09 -7.71
C ILE A 15 -3.30 -9.77 -6.40
N LEU A 16 -4.06 -8.68 -6.33
CA LEU A 16 -4.82 -8.35 -5.13
C LEU A 16 -5.90 -9.41 -4.84
N GLY A 17 -6.52 -9.93 -5.88
CA GLY A 17 -7.48 -11.03 -5.75
C GLY A 17 -6.86 -12.27 -5.11
N THR A 18 -5.63 -12.61 -5.50
CA THR A 18 -4.94 -13.79 -4.90
C THR A 18 -4.62 -13.59 -3.42
N ALA A 19 -4.52 -12.34 -2.97
CA ALA A 19 -4.24 -12.00 -1.58
C ALA A 19 -5.51 -11.69 -0.78
N ASN A 20 -6.69 -11.85 -1.38
CA ASN A 20 -7.99 -11.51 -0.78
C ASN A 20 -8.10 -10.05 -0.38
N LEU A 21 -7.46 -9.16 -1.14
CA LEU A 21 -7.56 -7.73 -0.92
C LEU A 21 -8.59 -7.12 -1.86
N ASN A 22 -9.35 -6.17 -1.34
CA ASN A 22 -10.40 -5.49 -2.11
C ASN A 22 -9.77 -4.47 -3.05
N SER A 23 -10.13 -4.52 -4.33
CA SER A 23 -9.65 -3.61 -5.35
C SER A 23 -10.78 -2.82 -6.01
N SER A 24 -11.98 -2.83 -5.42
CA SER A 24 -13.17 -2.26 -6.06
C SER A 24 -13.09 -0.75 -6.28
N ASP A 25 -12.27 -0.04 -5.48
CA ASP A 25 -12.12 1.40 -5.59
C ASP A 25 -11.05 1.84 -6.60
N LEU A 26 -10.25 0.89 -7.12
CA LEU A 26 -9.14 1.25 -7.99
C LEU A 26 -9.59 1.77 -9.34
N THR A 27 -8.89 2.80 -9.82
CA THR A 27 -9.10 3.43 -11.12
C THR A 27 -7.75 3.52 -11.84
N PRO A 28 -7.75 3.81 -13.16
CA PRO A 28 -6.48 4.05 -13.85
C PRO A 28 -5.62 5.16 -13.21
N GLU A 29 -6.24 6.16 -12.61
CA GLU A 29 -5.50 7.24 -11.93
C GLU A 29 -4.67 6.74 -10.75
N HIS A 30 -5.19 5.77 -10.01
CA HIS A 30 -4.44 5.17 -8.90
C HIS A 30 -3.13 4.55 -9.36
N MET A 31 -3.10 4.00 -10.57
CA MET A 31 -1.92 3.28 -11.07
C MET A 31 -0.69 4.17 -11.19
N LYS A 32 -0.86 5.49 -11.27
CA LYS A 32 0.26 6.44 -11.36
C LYS A 32 1.18 6.37 -10.14
N HIS A 33 0.66 5.96 -9.00
CA HIS A 33 1.42 5.84 -7.75
C HIS A 33 1.44 4.40 -7.25
N PHE A 34 1.32 3.44 -8.17
CA PHE A 34 1.48 2.03 -7.86
C PHE A 34 2.80 1.53 -8.44
N PHE A 35 3.40 0.58 -7.74
CA PHE A 35 4.71 0.02 -8.10
C PHE A 35 4.61 -1.49 -8.10
N GLY A 36 5.25 -2.11 -9.07
CA GLY A 36 5.23 -3.55 -9.20
C GLY A 36 6.60 -4.12 -9.44
N THR A 37 6.69 -5.44 -9.33
CA THR A 37 7.87 -6.20 -9.74
C THR A 37 7.38 -7.45 -10.46
N GLY A 38 8.26 -8.02 -11.30
CA GLY A 38 7.88 -9.05 -12.26
C GLY A 38 7.73 -8.41 -13.63
N THR A 39 6.65 -8.69 -14.33
CA THR A 39 6.30 -7.98 -15.56
C THR A 39 5.03 -7.17 -15.34
N LYS A 40 4.75 -6.19 -16.22
CA LYS A 40 3.58 -5.33 -16.08
C LYS A 40 2.27 -6.12 -16.15
N GLU A 41 2.25 -7.23 -16.86
CA GLU A 41 1.08 -8.09 -17.04
C GLU A 41 1.03 -9.24 -16.05
N ASP A 42 2.17 -9.59 -15.41
CA ASP A 42 2.28 -10.73 -14.50
C ASP A 42 3.15 -10.34 -13.32
N LEU A 43 2.53 -9.78 -12.29
CA LEU A 43 3.24 -9.21 -11.16
C LEU A 43 3.64 -10.28 -10.15
N ASP A 44 4.87 -10.17 -9.62
CA ASP A 44 5.32 -10.92 -8.44
C ASP A 44 4.93 -10.19 -7.15
N GLY A 45 4.84 -8.89 -7.21
CA GLY A 45 4.44 -8.08 -6.07
C GLY A 45 3.97 -6.71 -6.51
N VAL A 46 3.21 -6.05 -5.62
CA VAL A 46 2.65 -4.73 -5.88
C VAL A 46 2.49 -3.97 -4.56
N VAL A 47 2.59 -2.66 -4.63
CA VAL A 47 2.25 -1.75 -3.55
C VAL A 47 1.75 -0.46 -4.16
N GLY A 48 0.84 0.23 -3.47
CA GLY A 48 0.29 1.48 -3.96
C GLY A 48 0.34 2.59 -2.93
N LEU A 49 0.27 3.82 -3.42
CA LEU A 49 0.20 5.03 -2.61
C LEU A 49 -0.93 5.91 -3.10
N GLU A 50 -1.57 6.59 -2.17
CA GLU A 50 -2.41 7.76 -2.46
C GLU A 50 -1.75 8.95 -1.77
N LEU A 51 -1.46 10.03 -2.51
CA LEU A 51 -0.68 11.15 -2.02
C LEU A 51 -1.56 12.38 -1.80
N PHE A 52 -1.41 13.03 -0.64
CA PHE A 52 -2.19 14.20 -0.23
C PHE A 52 -1.27 15.23 0.41
N ASN A 53 -0.66 16.10 -0.40
CA ASN A 53 0.28 17.12 0.07
C ASN A 53 1.48 16.50 0.79
N THR A 54 1.49 16.52 2.14
CA THR A 54 2.61 16.01 2.93
C THR A 54 2.31 14.66 3.59
N ILE A 55 1.13 14.10 3.37
CA ILE A 55 0.76 12.79 3.92
C ILE A 55 0.35 11.86 2.78
N GLY A 56 0.47 10.56 3.03
CA GLY A 56 0.06 9.56 2.07
C GLY A 56 -0.55 8.34 2.71
N LEU A 57 -1.27 7.57 1.91
CA LEU A 57 -1.84 6.30 2.31
C LEU A 57 -1.10 5.20 1.55
N LEU A 58 -0.46 4.29 2.30
CA LEU A 58 0.14 3.08 1.74
C LEU A 58 -0.93 2.02 1.69
N ARG A 59 -1.07 1.37 0.55
CA ARG A 59 -2.17 0.44 0.34
C ARG A 59 -1.79 -0.66 -0.65
N SER A 60 -2.64 -1.68 -0.71
CA SER A 60 -2.59 -2.68 -1.79
C SER A 60 -1.26 -3.42 -1.89
N LEU A 61 -0.62 -3.66 -0.75
CA LEU A 61 0.60 -4.46 -0.72
C LEU A 61 0.24 -5.93 -0.86
N ALA A 62 0.76 -6.57 -1.89
CA ALA A 62 0.56 -7.98 -2.11
C ALA A 62 1.78 -8.59 -2.78
N VAL A 63 2.11 -9.82 -2.41
CA VAL A 63 3.22 -10.59 -2.98
C VAL A 63 2.68 -11.98 -3.28
N VAL A 64 3.02 -12.53 -4.45
CA VAL A 64 2.63 -13.89 -4.79
C VAL A 64 3.21 -14.87 -3.76
N SER A 65 2.48 -15.95 -3.47
CA SER A 65 2.84 -16.86 -2.38
C SER A 65 4.23 -17.47 -2.54
N SER A 66 4.67 -17.72 -3.77
CA SER A 66 5.98 -18.28 -4.04
C SER A 66 7.14 -17.32 -3.70
N ARG A 67 6.86 -16.03 -3.51
CA ARG A 67 7.88 -15.01 -3.26
C ARG A 67 7.80 -14.38 -1.88
N ARG A 68 6.84 -14.79 -1.05
CA ARG A 68 6.58 -14.13 0.24
C ARG A 68 7.73 -14.18 1.22
N LYS A 69 8.53 -15.25 1.19
CA LYS A 69 9.65 -15.43 2.12
C LYS A 69 10.96 -14.80 1.65
N ALA A 70 10.95 -14.17 0.49
CA ALA A 70 12.16 -13.56 -0.08
C ALA A 70 12.40 -12.11 0.35
N GLY A 71 11.59 -11.57 1.26
CA GLY A 71 11.70 -10.18 1.69
C GLY A 71 11.17 -9.18 0.68
N LEU A 72 10.39 -9.64 -0.30
CA LEU A 72 9.89 -8.79 -1.37
C LEU A 72 8.94 -7.72 -0.84
N GLY A 73 8.07 -8.07 0.11
CA GLY A 73 7.15 -7.11 0.72
C GLY A 73 7.87 -5.94 1.37
N SER A 74 8.92 -6.22 2.14
CA SER A 74 9.73 -5.17 2.78
C SER A 74 10.39 -4.26 1.76
N ARG A 75 10.87 -4.83 0.65
CA ARG A 75 11.50 -4.04 -0.41
C ARG A 75 10.50 -3.16 -1.15
N LEU A 76 9.30 -3.68 -1.39
CA LEU A 76 8.23 -2.89 -2.00
C LEU A 76 7.85 -1.70 -1.11
N VAL A 77 7.70 -1.93 0.19
CA VAL A 77 7.39 -0.84 1.13
C VAL A 77 8.52 0.20 1.14
N ALA A 78 9.78 -0.24 1.18
CA ALA A 78 10.92 0.67 1.17
C ALA A 78 10.94 1.51 -0.12
N HIS A 79 10.64 0.89 -1.26
CA HIS A 79 10.56 1.61 -2.54
C HIS A 79 9.46 2.67 -2.51
N ALA A 80 8.29 2.32 -1.98
CA ALA A 80 7.18 3.26 -1.87
C ALA A 80 7.53 4.41 -0.91
N GLU A 81 8.20 4.12 0.20
CA GLU A 81 8.62 5.15 1.14
C GLU A 81 9.61 6.13 0.51
N ASP A 82 10.57 5.63 -0.26
CA ASP A 82 11.53 6.48 -0.95
C ASP A 82 10.84 7.37 -1.98
N TYR A 83 9.91 6.81 -2.74
CA TYR A 83 9.11 7.57 -3.68
C TYR A 83 8.32 8.67 -2.96
N ALA A 84 7.71 8.33 -1.84
CA ALA A 84 6.93 9.29 -1.06
C ALA A 84 7.82 10.43 -0.55
N ARG A 85 9.01 10.10 0.00
CA ARG A 85 9.96 11.13 0.46
C ARG A 85 10.33 12.08 -0.67
N ASN A 86 10.58 11.55 -1.84
CA ASN A 86 10.96 12.35 -3.01
C ASN A 86 9.83 13.25 -3.51
N HIS A 87 8.60 12.98 -3.08
CA HIS A 87 7.43 13.77 -3.42
C HIS A 87 6.94 14.64 -2.25
N GLY A 88 7.78 14.85 -1.24
CA GLY A 88 7.47 15.73 -0.13
C GLY A 88 6.55 15.15 0.94
N ILE A 89 6.33 13.84 0.91
CA ILE A 89 5.50 13.17 1.91
C ILE A 89 6.29 12.99 3.20
N LYS A 90 5.70 13.38 4.32
CA LYS A 90 6.35 13.29 5.63
C LYS A 90 5.81 12.19 6.51
N SER A 91 4.60 11.72 6.23
CA SER A 91 3.96 10.66 7.00
C SER A 91 3.20 9.74 6.09
N LEU A 92 3.26 8.44 6.37
CA LEU A 92 2.43 7.44 5.68
C LEU A 92 1.49 6.79 6.68
N TYR A 93 0.28 6.53 6.24
CA TYR A 93 -0.76 5.85 6.99
C TYR A 93 -1.17 4.60 6.24
N LEU A 94 -1.66 3.61 6.95
CA LEU A 94 -2.17 2.38 6.33
C LEU A 94 -3.21 1.72 7.22
N LEU A 95 -3.97 0.81 6.61
CA LEU A 95 -4.92 -0.05 7.29
C LEU A 95 -4.59 -1.50 6.95
N THR A 96 -4.57 -2.36 7.94
CA THR A 96 -4.27 -3.77 7.72
C THR A 96 -5.11 -4.66 8.64
N GLU A 97 -5.60 -5.78 8.11
CA GLU A 97 -6.31 -6.77 8.91
C GLU A 97 -5.38 -7.82 9.51
N THR A 98 -4.32 -8.18 8.77
CA THR A 98 -3.52 -9.37 9.12
C THR A 98 -2.03 -9.12 9.21
N ALA A 99 -1.54 -7.93 8.85
CA ALA A 99 -0.11 -7.67 8.71
C ALA A 99 0.43 -6.66 9.72
N GLU A 100 -0.24 -6.47 10.85
CA GLU A 100 0.19 -5.50 11.85
C GLU A 100 1.62 -5.76 12.33
N VAL A 101 1.97 -7.01 12.60
CA VAL A 101 3.32 -7.38 13.05
C VAL A 101 4.36 -7.04 11.98
N PHE A 102 4.06 -7.35 10.73
CA PHE A 102 4.95 -7.05 9.61
C PHE A 102 5.24 -5.55 9.53
N PHE A 103 4.22 -4.72 9.57
CA PHE A 103 4.39 -3.27 9.49
C PHE A 103 5.05 -2.69 10.74
N THR A 104 4.79 -3.26 11.91
CA THR A 104 5.47 -2.85 13.13
C THR A 104 6.98 -3.02 12.99
N HIS A 105 7.43 -4.12 12.40
CA HIS A 105 8.86 -4.36 12.16
C HIS A 105 9.44 -3.36 11.17
N LEU A 106 8.62 -2.76 10.30
CA LEU A 106 9.07 -1.74 9.35
C LEU A 106 9.00 -0.32 9.91
N GLY A 107 8.65 -0.17 11.17
CA GLY A 107 8.65 1.14 11.84
C GLY A 107 7.28 1.81 11.91
N TYR A 108 6.24 1.14 11.47
CA TYR A 108 4.87 1.66 11.61
C TYR A 108 4.37 1.38 13.03
N ARG A 109 3.55 2.28 13.56
CA ARG A 109 2.94 2.11 14.88
C ARG A 109 1.43 2.20 14.77
N ARG A 110 0.75 1.47 15.60
CA ARG A 110 -0.71 1.51 15.66
C ARG A 110 -1.15 2.83 16.30
N ILE A 111 -2.13 3.48 15.67
CA ILE A 111 -2.74 4.70 16.19
C ILE A 111 -4.25 4.56 16.20
N SER A 112 -4.93 5.45 16.94
CA SER A 112 -6.37 5.49 16.98
C SER A 112 -6.93 6.03 15.65
N ARG A 113 -8.06 5.51 15.22
CA ARG A 113 -8.77 6.07 14.06
C ARG A 113 -9.16 7.53 14.25
N ASN A 114 -9.29 7.97 15.49
CA ASN A 114 -9.56 9.37 15.81
C ASN A 114 -8.39 10.29 15.44
N GLU A 115 -7.21 9.75 15.26
CA GLU A 115 -6.01 10.51 14.87
C GLU A 115 -5.84 10.62 13.36
N ALA A 116 -6.78 10.06 12.58
CA ALA A 116 -6.65 10.08 11.13
C ALA A 116 -6.78 11.52 10.59
N PRO A 117 -5.84 11.95 9.72
CA PRO A 117 -5.99 13.23 9.03
C PRO A 117 -7.25 13.22 8.14
N SER A 118 -7.81 14.40 7.90
CA SER A 118 -9.03 14.51 7.10
C SER A 118 -8.89 13.92 5.70
N ALA A 119 -7.72 14.05 5.08
CA ALA A 119 -7.47 13.46 3.75
C ALA A 119 -7.58 11.92 3.79
N ILE A 120 -7.11 11.30 4.86
CA ILE A 120 -7.20 9.84 5.03
C ILE A 120 -8.63 9.42 5.29
N LEU A 121 -9.37 10.17 6.11
CA LEU A 121 -10.79 9.90 6.38
C LEU A 121 -11.61 9.90 5.09
N GLY A 122 -11.23 10.72 4.12
CA GLY A 122 -11.95 10.83 2.85
C GLY A 122 -11.63 9.72 1.87
N THR A 123 -10.63 8.87 2.13
CA THR A 123 -10.31 7.78 1.20
C THR A 123 -11.35 6.68 1.31
N LYS A 124 -11.60 6.00 0.18
CA LYS A 124 -12.52 4.87 0.19
C LYS A 124 -11.97 3.70 0.99
N GLU A 125 -10.66 3.52 1.00
CA GLU A 125 -10.05 2.44 1.77
C GLU A 125 -10.35 2.60 3.26
N PHE A 126 -10.22 3.81 3.81
CA PHE A 126 -10.51 4.06 5.22
C PHE A 126 -12.01 3.97 5.52
N SER A 127 -12.84 4.59 4.69
CA SER A 127 -14.27 4.77 4.97
C SER A 127 -15.15 3.61 4.53
N GLU A 128 -14.76 2.86 3.48
CA GLU A 128 -15.65 1.88 2.85
C GLU A 128 -15.03 0.51 2.65
N ILE A 129 -13.74 0.43 2.33
CA ILE A 129 -13.10 -0.82 1.87
C ILE A 129 -12.61 -1.67 3.03
N CYS A 130 -11.91 -1.06 3.99
CA CYS A 130 -11.32 -1.80 5.10
C CYS A 130 -12.30 -1.91 6.26
N PRO A 131 -12.42 -3.12 6.87
CA PRO A 131 -13.28 -3.30 8.04
C PRO A 131 -12.88 -2.38 9.20
N VAL A 132 -13.85 -2.07 10.04
CA VAL A 132 -13.61 -1.27 11.26
C VAL A 132 -12.57 -1.92 12.17
N SER A 133 -12.48 -3.26 12.12
CA SER A 133 -11.50 -4.03 12.92
C SER A 133 -10.06 -3.91 12.41
N SER A 134 -9.83 -3.35 11.22
CA SER A 134 -8.48 -3.20 10.70
C SER A 134 -7.63 -2.31 11.60
N ALA A 135 -6.36 -2.69 11.77
CA ALA A 135 -5.40 -1.85 12.49
C ALA A 135 -5.06 -0.64 11.63
N PHE A 136 -5.15 0.54 12.25
CA PHE A 136 -4.74 1.79 11.62
C PHE A 136 -3.34 2.13 12.09
N MET A 137 -2.41 2.35 11.17
CA MET A 137 -1.01 2.50 11.49
C MET A 137 -0.40 3.71 10.78
N ALA A 138 0.67 4.25 11.35
CA ALA A 138 1.36 5.41 10.79
C ALA A 138 2.86 5.32 10.99
N LYS A 139 3.60 5.96 10.09
CA LYS A 139 5.05 6.09 10.18
C LYS A 139 5.45 7.48 9.68
N TYR A 140 6.33 8.16 10.45
CA TYR A 140 6.97 9.38 9.99
C TYR A 140 8.19 9.00 9.14
N LEU A 141 8.27 9.60 7.98
CA LEU A 141 9.36 9.30 7.03
C LEU A 141 10.60 10.15 7.26
#